data_145d4eabc61eeab83333153a57537b90
#
_entry.id   145d4eabc61eeab83333153a57537b90
#
_cell.length_a   1.000
_cell.length_b   1.000
_cell.length_c   1.000
_cell.angle_alpha   90.00
_cell.angle_beta   90.00
_cell.angle_gamma   90.00
#
_symmetry.space_group_name_H-M   'P 1'
#
loop_
_entity.id
_entity.type
_entity.pdbx_description
1 polymer ?
#
loop_
_entity_poly.entity_id
_entity_poly.type
_entity_poly.pdbx_seq_one_letter_code
_entity_poly.pdbx_strand_id
1 'polypeptide(L)'
;MSIYDHTRPINDGDIKKAKTFYDIVCWGGLLIVLLPVGIANIILGYMMGDSPCTLCWGQRQQMAYIGVVALFMVRYGFKPKYLATMLVMAACGLYSSFRHLGNHAMRDVGQGFGLDVFGIHTQMWAEIVFWCVVMLFGLACFLAPRVDALLAEMKGKPWRPLTKFYKIAFGVVAFIVASNTFQALWSTGVPPNWGQGDPVRFSFNPKYVTWSDASWHGMWAGINFLGRRDVKDPDFAYAPNAEKLGIKFDNN
;
A
#
# COMPACT_ATOMS: atom_id res chain seq x y z
N MET A 1 24.15 -15.61 17.89
CA MET A 1 24.02 -16.41 19.11
C MET A 1 22.51 -16.52 19.38
N SER A 2 21.94 -17.71 19.29
CA SER A 2 20.49 -17.90 19.52
C SER A 2 20.20 -17.60 20.99
N ILE A 3 19.28 -16.67 21.24
CA ILE A 3 18.81 -16.31 22.59
C ILE A 3 17.99 -17.45 23.21
N TYR A 4 17.64 -18.47 22.40
CA TYR A 4 16.80 -19.58 22.81
C TYR A 4 17.59 -20.85 22.96
N ASP A 5 17.39 -21.51 24.08
CA ASP A 5 17.84 -22.87 24.29
C ASP A 5 16.93 -23.83 23.50
N HIS A 6 17.45 -24.30 22.37
CA HIS A 6 16.74 -25.23 21.50
C HIS A 6 16.73 -26.67 22.03
N THR A 7 17.44 -26.95 23.12
CA THR A 7 17.53 -28.30 23.69
C THR A 7 16.36 -28.64 24.59
N ARG A 8 15.69 -27.62 25.16
CA ARG A 8 14.52 -27.88 26.00
C ARG A 8 13.28 -28.20 25.17
N PRO A 9 12.41 -29.10 25.63
CA PRO A 9 11.15 -29.39 24.97
C PRO A 9 10.23 -28.15 24.89
N ILE A 10 9.43 -28.07 23.81
CA ILE A 10 8.45 -27.01 23.63
C ILE A 10 7.35 -27.20 24.67
N ASN A 11 6.97 -26.12 25.35
CA ASN A 11 5.88 -26.10 26.30
C ASN A 11 4.69 -25.25 25.80
N ASP A 12 3.56 -25.32 26.52
CA ASP A 12 2.34 -24.57 26.17
C ASP A 12 2.56 -23.05 26.16
N GLY A 13 3.50 -22.55 26.98
CA GLY A 13 3.88 -21.14 26.99
C GLY A 13 4.54 -20.69 25.68
N ASP A 14 5.38 -21.55 25.10
CA ASP A 14 6.02 -21.29 23.82
C ASP A 14 5.00 -21.27 22.68
N ILE A 15 4.05 -22.20 22.69
CA ILE A 15 2.96 -22.26 21.71
C ILE A 15 2.05 -21.02 21.84
N LYS A 16 1.76 -20.57 23.06
CA LYS A 16 1.00 -19.34 23.31
C LYS A 16 1.71 -18.12 22.75
N LYS A 17 3.03 -17.99 22.99
CA LYS A 17 3.84 -16.92 22.43
C LYS A 17 3.84 -16.95 20.90
N ALA A 18 3.97 -18.13 20.29
CA ALA A 18 3.91 -18.29 18.86
C ALA A 18 2.56 -17.83 18.27
N LYS A 19 1.45 -18.20 18.92
CA LYS A 19 0.10 -17.76 18.54
C LYS A 19 -0.03 -16.22 18.64
N THR A 20 0.41 -15.63 19.74
CA THR A 20 0.39 -14.18 19.93
C THR A 20 1.22 -13.47 18.86
N PHE A 21 2.39 -14.02 18.51
CA PHE A 21 3.21 -13.47 17.43
C PHE A 21 2.46 -13.46 16.09
N TYR A 22 1.79 -14.55 15.72
CA TYR A 22 0.96 -14.59 14.50
C TYR A 22 -0.18 -13.58 14.55
N ASP A 23 -0.82 -13.41 15.71
CA ASP A 23 -1.90 -12.42 15.87
C ASP A 23 -1.38 -11.00 15.67
N ILE A 24 -0.21 -10.66 16.22
CA ILE A 24 0.46 -9.35 16.01
C ILE A 24 0.79 -9.14 14.52
N VAL A 25 1.35 -10.15 13.85
CA VAL A 25 1.66 -10.07 12.43
C VAL A 25 0.40 -9.87 11.59
N CYS A 26 -0.70 -10.54 11.93
CA CYS A 26 -1.98 -10.34 11.26
C CYS A 26 -2.49 -8.91 11.45
N TRP A 27 -2.47 -8.39 12.66
CA TRP A 27 -2.83 -7.00 12.94
C TRP A 27 -1.95 -6.01 12.19
N GLY A 28 -0.63 -6.23 12.18
CA GLY A 28 0.31 -5.40 11.41
C GLY A 28 -0.03 -5.40 9.91
N GLY A 29 -0.24 -6.58 9.33
CA GLY A 29 -0.64 -6.72 7.94
C GLY A 29 -2.00 -6.10 7.62
N LEU A 30 -2.96 -6.20 8.53
CA LEU A 30 -4.26 -5.55 8.37
C LEU A 30 -4.12 -4.01 8.44
N LEU A 31 -3.41 -3.51 9.44
CA LEU A 31 -3.31 -2.07 9.67
C LEU A 31 -2.55 -1.34 8.56
N ILE A 32 -1.49 -1.94 8.00
CA ILE A 32 -0.74 -1.31 6.89
C ILE A 32 -1.58 -1.21 5.61
N VAL A 33 -2.56 -2.07 5.42
CA VAL A 33 -3.48 -1.96 4.28
C VAL A 33 -4.68 -1.10 4.64
N LEU A 34 -5.29 -1.30 5.81
CA LEU A 34 -6.52 -0.62 6.19
C LEU A 34 -6.31 0.89 6.37
N LEU A 35 -5.25 1.32 7.06
CA LEU A 35 -5.04 2.73 7.37
C LEU A 35 -4.47 3.48 6.15
N PRO A 36 -3.20 3.31 5.72
CA PRO A 36 -2.69 4.16 4.65
C PRO A 36 -3.36 3.87 3.31
N VAL A 37 -3.48 2.59 2.91
CA VAL A 37 -4.06 2.26 1.60
C VAL A 37 -5.57 2.42 1.59
N GLY A 38 -6.27 1.95 2.64
CA GLY A 38 -7.73 2.04 2.72
C GLY A 38 -8.22 3.48 2.82
N ILE A 39 -7.62 4.31 3.66
CA ILE A 39 -7.94 5.74 3.75
C ILE A 39 -7.68 6.42 2.41
N ALA A 40 -6.49 6.20 1.85
CA ALA A 40 -6.11 6.81 0.58
C ALA A 40 -6.98 6.35 -0.62
N ASN A 41 -7.43 5.10 -0.61
CA ASN A 41 -8.32 4.57 -1.67
C ASN A 41 -9.77 4.99 -1.46
N ILE A 42 -10.34 4.72 -0.28
CA ILE A 42 -11.77 4.90 -0.05
C ILE A 42 -12.09 6.37 0.22
N ILE A 43 -11.42 6.97 1.21
CA ILE A 43 -11.76 8.34 1.64
C ILE A 43 -11.20 9.34 0.64
N LEU A 44 -9.88 9.39 0.45
CA LEU A 44 -9.28 10.40 -0.42
C LEU A 44 -9.67 10.15 -1.89
N GLY A 45 -9.62 8.91 -2.35
CA GLY A 45 -9.90 8.56 -3.73
C GLY A 45 -11.38 8.67 -4.10
N TYR A 46 -12.20 7.73 -3.60
CA TYR A 46 -13.60 7.68 -4.04
C TYR A 46 -14.47 8.78 -3.46
N MET A 47 -14.29 9.14 -2.19
CA MET A 47 -15.15 10.14 -1.55
C MET A 47 -14.74 11.57 -1.87
N MET A 48 -13.44 11.83 -1.95
CA MET A 48 -12.90 13.18 -2.16
C MET A 48 -12.41 13.42 -3.59
N GLY A 49 -12.40 12.39 -4.42
CA GLY A 49 -12.00 12.48 -5.83
C GLY A 49 -10.51 12.68 -6.03
N ASP A 50 -9.67 12.43 -5.00
CA ASP A 50 -8.22 12.52 -5.16
C ASP A 50 -7.70 11.35 -6.00
N SER A 51 -6.85 11.63 -6.96
CA SER A 51 -6.17 10.62 -7.75
C SER A 51 -4.66 10.71 -7.53
N PRO A 52 -4.06 9.65 -7.03
CA PRO A 52 -2.65 9.68 -6.70
C PRO A 52 -1.78 9.72 -7.96
N CYS A 53 -0.62 10.36 -7.83
CA CYS A 53 0.43 10.31 -8.83
C CYS A 53 1.05 8.91 -8.93
N THR A 54 1.90 8.70 -9.95
CA THR A 54 2.59 7.41 -10.20
C THR A 54 3.34 6.89 -8.96
N LEU A 55 4.04 7.78 -8.25
CA LEU A 55 4.78 7.40 -7.04
C LEU A 55 3.86 6.98 -5.91
N CYS A 56 2.72 7.67 -5.74
CA CYS A 56 1.70 7.28 -4.76
C CYS A 56 1.10 5.90 -5.06
N TRP A 57 0.83 5.60 -6.33
CA TRP A 57 0.38 4.26 -6.74
C TRP A 57 1.41 3.19 -6.37
N GLY A 58 2.69 3.44 -6.66
CA GLY A 58 3.78 2.55 -6.28
C GLY A 58 3.86 2.31 -4.77
N GLN A 59 3.77 3.36 -3.97
CA GLN A 59 3.78 3.29 -2.51
C GLN A 59 2.59 2.46 -1.97
N ARG A 60 1.37 2.73 -2.44
CA ARG A 60 0.18 1.94 -2.06
C ARG A 60 0.33 0.47 -2.44
N GLN A 61 0.88 0.18 -3.60
CA GLN A 61 1.12 -1.19 -4.05
C GLN A 61 2.13 -1.92 -3.16
N GLN A 62 3.22 -1.26 -2.78
CA GLN A 62 4.23 -1.83 -1.88
C GLN A 62 3.65 -2.11 -0.49
N MET A 63 2.85 -1.20 0.06
CA MET A 63 2.12 -1.42 1.32
C MET A 63 1.15 -2.60 1.21
N ALA A 64 0.40 -2.69 0.11
CA ALA A 64 -0.50 -3.80 -0.15
C ALA A 64 0.24 -5.15 -0.20
N TYR A 65 1.39 -5.21 -0.87
CA TYR A 65 2.22 -6.42 -0.90
C TYR A 65 2.73 -6.82 0.48
N ILE A 66 3.20 -5.86 1.29
CA ILE A 66 3.64 -6.12 2.66
C ILE A 66 2.49 -6.72 3.48
N GLY A 67 1.29 -6.14 3.41
CA GLY A 67 0.12 -6.62 4.11
C GLY A 67 -0.31 -8.03 3.66
N VAL A 68 -0.37 -8.29 2.36
CA VAL A 68 -0.71 -9.61 1.80
C VAL A 68 0.32 -10.66 2.22
N VAL A 69 1.62 -10.33 2.18
CA VAL A 69 2.68 -11.25 2.59
C VAL A 69 2.63 -11.52 4.09
N ALA A 70 2.30 -10.52 4.92
CA ALA A 70 2.08 -10.73 6.35
C ALA A 70 0.94 -11.72 6.60
N LEU A 71 -0.18 -11.62 5.87
CA LEU A 71 -1.28 -12.58 5.96
C LEU A 71 -0.87 -13.99 5.46
N PHE A 72 -0.06 -14.07 4.40
CA PHE A 72 0.50 -15.36 3.96
C PHE A 72 1.41 -15.97 5.02
N MET A 73 2.20 -15.16 5.72
CA MET A 73 3.00 -15.64 6.85
C MET A 73 2.12 -16.20 7.97
N VAL A 74 1.01 -15.53 8.27
CA VAL A 74 0.01 -16.04 9.22
C VAL A 74 -0.59 -17.37 8.76
N ARG A 75 -0.88 -17.53 7.48
CA ARG A 75 -1.50 -18.74 6.92
C ARG A 75 -0.55 -19.92 6.77
N TYR A 76 0.66 -19.67 6.26
CA TYR A 76 1.60 -20.69 5.83
C TYR A 76 2.84 -20.81 6.71
N GLY A 77 2.85 -20.08 7.82
CA GLY A 77 3.96 -20.06 8.78
C GLY A 77 5.11 -19.14 8.39
N PHE A 78 6.03 -19.05 9.32
CA PHE A 78 7.20 -18.18 9.23
C PHE A 78 8.22 -18.77 8.25
N LYS A 79 8.28 -18.23 7.05
CA LYS A 79 9.22 -18.69 6.01
C LYS A 79 10.14 -17.57 5.58
N PRO A 80 11.46 -17.83 5.38
CA PRO A 80 12.42 -16.81 4.97
C PRO A 80 12.00 -16.02 3.73
N LYS A 81 11.35 -16.66 2.77
CA LYS A 81 10.86 -16.00 1.56
C LYS A 81 9.85 -14.88 1.84
N TYR A 82 8.97 -15.05 2.83
CA TYR A 82 8.00 -14.00 3.19
C TYR A 82 8.70 -12.82 3.84
N LEU A 83 9.65 -13.09 4.73
CA LEU A 83 10.46 -12.05 5.36
C LEU A 83 11.27 -11.26 4.33
N ALA A 84 11.94 -11.97 3.42
CA ALA A 84 12.71 -11.35 2.35
C ALA A 84 11.82 -10.47 1.46
N THR A 85 10.64 -10.97 1.09
CA THR A 85 9.68 -10.19 0.29
C THR A 85 9.22 -8.92 1.01
N MET A 86 8.87 -9.02 2.31
CA MET A 86 8.48 -7.85 3.09
C MET A 86 9.59 -6.81 3.17
N LEU A 87 10.84 -7.26 3.42
CA LEU A 87 12.00 -6.37 3.49
C LEU A 87 12.29 -5.68 2.16
N VAL A 88 12.25 -6.43 1.06
CA VAL A 88 12.44 -5.88 -0.29
C VAL A 88 11.35 -4.86 -0.61
N MET A 89 10.08 -5.18 -0.33
CA MET A 89 8.98 -4.25 -0.57
C MET A 89 9.10 -3.00 0.31
N ALA A 90 9.51 -3.13 1.57
CA ALA A 90 9.74 -1.99 2.46
C ALA A 90 10.91 -1.11 1.97
N ALA A 91 12.00 -1.71 1.51
CA ALA A 91 13.14 -0.97 0.95
C ALA A 91 12.75 -0.22 -0.33
N CYS A 92 12.01 -0.88 -1.24
CA CYS A 92 11.45 -0.22 -2.43
C CYS A 92 10.50 0.92 -2.05
N GLY A 93 9.71 0.72 -0.99
CA GLY A 93 8.80 1.72 -0.45
C GLY A 93 9.54 2.95 0.09
N LEU A 94 10.56 2.77 0.89
CA LEU A 94 11.43 3.84 1.39
C LEU A 94 12.05 4.63 0.23
N TYR A 95 12.63 3.93 -0.75
CA TYR A 95 13.21 4.59 -1.92
C TYR A 95 12.18 5.43 -2.69
N SER A 96 11.00 4.88 -2.96
CA SER A 96 9.96 5.59 -3.70
C SER A 96 9.37 6.76 -2.91
N SER A 97 9.25 6.64 -1.59
CA SER A 97 8.79 7.73 -0.71
C SER A 97 9.82 8.84 -0.60
N PHE A 98 11.08 8.49 -0.41
CA PHE A 98 12.18 9.46 -0.40
C PHE A 98 12.28 10.24 -1.72
N ARG A 99 12.18 9.52 -2.85
CA ARG A 99 12.14 10.16 -4.17
C ARG A 99 10.92 11.08 -4.33
N HIS A 100 9.77 10.66 -3.80
CA HIS A 100 8.55 11.47 -3.84
C HIS A 100 8.71 12.76 -3.02
N LEU A 101 9.26 12.66 -1.81
CA LEU A 101 9.59 13.83 -0.99
C LEU A 101 10.55 14.78 -1.71
N GLY A 102 11.61 14.23 -2.32
CA GLY A 102 12.58 15.03 -3.07
C GLY A 102 11.96 15.78 -4.27
N ASN A 103 11.04 15.14 -4.97
CA ASN A 103 10.33 15.76 -6.10
C ASN A 103 9.42 16.92 -5.67
N HIS A 104 8.96 16.93 -4.41
CA HIS A 104 8.05 17.94 -3.88
C HIS A 104 8.69 18.91 -2.88
N ALA A 105 9.95 18.69 -2.52
CA ALA A 105 10.66 19.51 -1.53
C ALA A 105 10.80 21.00 -1.96
N MET A 106 10.74 21.28 -3.25
CA MET A 106 10.84 22.62 -3.82
C MET A 106 9.47 23.27 -4.07
N ARG A 107 8.38 22.63 -3.68
CA ARG A 107 7.03 23.13 -3.91
C ARG A 107 6.36 23.49 -2.59
N ASP A 108 5.65 24.61 -2.61
CA ASP A 108 4.91 25.07 -1.44
C ASP A 108 3.73 24.14 -1.11
N VAL A 109 3.36 24.14 0.17
CA VAL A 109 2.18 23.43 0.67
C VAL A 109 0.94 23.89 -0.08
N GLY A 110 0.18 22.96 -0.62
CA GLY A 110 -1.06 23.23 -1.36
C GLY A 110 -0.91 23.37 -2.88
N GLN A 111 0.30 23.27 -3.41
CA GLN A 111 0.51 23.26 -4.87
C GLN A 111 0.23 21.88 -5.48
N GLY A 112 -1.04 21.51 -5.56
CA GLY A 112 -1.54 20.48 -6.48
C GLY A 112 -1.26 19.01 -6.16
N PHE A 113 -0.68 18.67 -5.00
CA PHE A 113 -0.20 17.31 -4.71
C PHE A 113 -0.84 16.66 -3.50
N GLY A 114 -2.13 16.47 -3.57
CA GLY A 114 -2.87 15.71 -2.60
C GLY A 114 -3.18 16.48 -1.31
N LEU A 115 -4.04 15.85 -0.53
CA LEU A 115 -4.48 16.36 0.76
C LEU A 115 -3.40 16.14 1.81
N ASP A 116 -3.24 17.09 2.69
CA ASP A 116 -2.56 16.85 3.94
C ASP A 116 -3.48 16.10 4.92
N VAL A 117 -2.88 15.22 5.71
CA VAL A 117 -3.55 14.51 6.79
C VAL A 117 -2.88 14.92 8.09
N PHE A 118 -3.60 15.59 8.97
CA PHE A 118 -3.07 16.20 10.20
C PHE A 118 -1.92 17.19 9.94
N GLY A 119 -2.00 17.99 8.87
CA GLY A 119 -0.96 18.95 8.51
C GLY A 119 0.32 18.32 7.95
N ILE A 120 0.30 17.05 7.64
CA ILE A 120 1.44 16.30 7.05
C ILE A 120 1.02 15.76 5.71
N HIS A 121 1.81 16.03 4.67
CA HIS A 121 1.55 15.50 3.33
C HIS A 121 1.54 13.99 3.27
N THR A 122 0.70 13.41 2.41
CA THR A 122 0.55 11.96 2.26
C THR A 122 1.84 11.24 1.88
N GLN A 123 2.76 11.89 1.14
CA GLN A 123 4.07 11.34 0.83
C GLN A 123 4.97 11.19 2.06
N MET A 124 4.90 12.13 3.01
CA MET A 124 5.63 12.03 4.28
C MET A 124 5.05 10.91 5.15
N TRP A 125 3.72 10.77 5.18
CA TRP A 125 3.08 9.63 5.84
C TRP A 125 3.54 8.29 5.26
N ALA A 126 3.70 8.19 3.94
CA ALA A 126 4.22 6.98 3.31
C ALA A 126 5.64 6.67 3.77
N GLU A 127 6.52 7.66 3.86
CA GLU A 127 7.88 7.51 4.38
C GLU A 127 7.88 7.00 5.82
N ILE A 128 7.07 7.63 6.70
CA ILE A 128 6.91 7.22 8.10
C ILE A 128 6.43 5.76 8.18
N VAL A 129 5.44 5.38 7.38
CA VAL A 129 4.90 4.02 7.38
C VAL A 129 5.97 3.00 6.99
N PHE A 130 6.77 3.24 5.95
CA PHE A 130 7.81 2.31 5.55
C PHE A 130 8.94 2.21 6.58
N TRP A 131 9.33 3.33 7.21
CA TRP A 131 10.26 3.29 8.34
C TRP A 131 9.70 2.48 9.51
N CYS A 132 8.44 2.69 9.87
CA CYS A 132 7.77 1.88 10.90
C CYS A 132 7.80 0.39 10.53
N VAL A 133 7.55 0.04 9.26
CA VAL A 133 7.60 -1.36 8.82
C VAL A 133 9.00 -1.94 9.00
N VAL A 134 10.06 -1.23 8.60
CA VAL A 134 11.43 -1.71 8.76
C VAL A 134 11.79 -1.88 10.23
N MET A 135 11.44 -0.91 11.08
CA MET A 135 11.71 -0.98 12.52
C MET A 135 10.92 -2.12 13.19
N LEU A 136 9.63 -2.25 12.89
CA LEU A 136 8.80 -3.32 13.43
C LEU A 136 9.23 -4.70 12.91
N PHE A 137 9.68 -4.77 11.66
CA PHE A 137 10.26 -5.99 11.12
C PHE A 137 11.53 -6.40 11.86
N GLY A 138 12.45 -5.46 12.09
CA GLY A 138 13.65 -5.71 12.89
C GLY A 138 13.31 -6.18 14.30
N LEU A 139 12.38 -5.49 14.96
CA LEU A 139 11.90 -5.86 16.29
C LEU A 139 11.20 -7.24 16.28
N ALA A 140 10.37 -7.52 15.28
CA ALA A 140 9.72 -8.82 15.13
C ALA A 140 10.74 -9.96 14.95
N CYS A 141 11.79 -9.74 14.16
CA CYS A 141 12.86 -10.72 14.02
C CYS A 141 13.63 -10.94 15.34
N PHE A 142 13.85 -9.88 16.11
CA PHE A 142 14.54 -9.94 17.39
C PHE A 142 13.71 -10.63 18.48
N LEU A 143 12.40 -10.37 18.51
CA LEU A 143 11.46 -10.93 19.48
C LEU A 143 10.75 -12.20 19.01
N ALA A 144 11.08 -12.69 17.81
CA ALA A 144 10.42 -13.87 17.23
C ALA A 144 10.50 -15.07 18.18
N PRO A 145 9.40 -15.78 18.39
CA PRO A 145 9.40 -17.02 19.15
C PRO A 145 10.30 -18.06 18.49
N ARG A 146 10.63 -19.12 19.24
CA ARG A 146 11.35 -20.28 18.70
C ARG A 146 10.66 -20.81 17.43
N VAL A 147 11.42 -21.07 16.37
CA VAL A 147 10.91 -21.53 15.09
C VAL A 147 10.15 -22.85 15.22
N ASP A 148 10.64 -23.77 16.08
CA ASP A 148 9.97 -25.04 16.37
C ASP A 148 8.62 -24.84 17.07
N ALA A 149 8.47 -23.83 17.95
CA ALA A 149 7.19 -23.46 18.55
C ALA A 149 6.21 -22.88 17.52
N LEU A 150 6.70 -22.07 16.56
CA LEU A 150 5.89 -21.60 15.44
C LEU A 150 5.39 -22.74 14.56
N LEU A 151 6.22 -23.76 14.35
CA LEU A 151 5.83 -24.98 13.60
C LEU A 151 4.88 -25.86 14.41
N ALA A 152 5.12 -26.01 15.71
CA ALA A 152 4.26 -26.78 16.61
C ALA A 152 2.83 -26.20 16.69
N GLU A 153 2.69 -24.88 16.65
CA GLU A 153 1.38 -24.20 16.60
C GLU A 153 0.56 -24.64 15.36
N MET A 154 1.23 -24.97 14.25
CA MET A 154 0.58 -25.46 13.04
C MET A 154 0.11 -26.91 13.12
N LYS A 155 0.44 -27.64 14.21
CA LYS A 155 0.01 -29.03 14.47
C LYS A 155 0.28 -29.98 13.29
N GLY A 156 1.47 -29.87 12.67
CA GLY A 156 1.88 -30.70 11.55
C GLY A 156 1.14 -30.45 10.21
N LYS A 157 0.25 -29.48 10.17
CA LYS A 157 -0.44 -29.10 8.93
C LYS A 157 0.44 -28.16 8.08
N PRO A 158 0.34 -28.22 6.74
CA PRO A 158 1.09 -27.31 5.86
C PRO A 158 0.56 -25.87 5.90
N TRP A 159 -0.59 -25.65 6.55
CA TRP A 159 -1.22 -24.36 6.75
C TRP A 159 -1.88 -24.27 8.12
N ARG A 160 -1.94 -23.08 8.66
CA ARG A 160 -2.63 -22.76 9.90
C ARG A 160 -4.14 -22.62 9.65
N PRO A 161 -5.01 -23.22 10.47
CA PRO A 161 -6.45 -23.01 10.36
C PRO A 161 -6.77 -21.54 10.68
N LEU A 162 -7.59 -20.92 9.83
CA LEU A 162 -7.98 -19.53 10.01
C LEU A 162 -9.13 -19.42 11.01
N THR A 163 -8.94 -18.62 12.04
CA THR A 163 -10.00 -18.17 12.94
C THR A 163 -10.97 -17.22 12.22
N LYS A 164 -12.11 -16.90 12.84
CA LYS A 164 -13.03 -15.88 12.29
C LYS A 164 -12.33 -14.55 12.06
N PHE A 165 -11.49 -14.12 12.99
CA PHE A 165 -10.70 -12.89 12.88
C PHE A 165 -9.80 -12.89 11.64
N TYR A 166 -9.02 -13.96 11.43
CA TYR A 166 -8.14 -14.03 10.25
C TYR A 166 -8.92 -14.05 8.94
N LYS A 167 -10.07 -14.74 8.89
CA LYS A 167 -10.92 -14.73 7.69
C LYS A 167 -11.42 -13.31 7.36
N ILE A 168 -11.83 -12.55 8.38
CA ILE A 168 -12.23 -11.15 8.22
C ILE A 168 -11.04 -10.31 7.74
N ALA A 169 -9.87 -10.45 8.38
CA ALA A 169 -8.67 -9.70 7.98
C ALA A 169 -8.29 -9.98 6.52
N PHE A 170 -8.30 -11.24 6.08
CA PHE A 170 -8.08 -11.60 4.68
C PHE A 170 -9.13 -10.98 3.76
N GLY A 171 -10.41 -11.01 4.13
CA GLY A 171 -11.49 -10.40 3.34
C GLY A 171 -11.34 -8.89 3.19
N VAL A 172 -11.03 -8.19 4.28
CA VAL A 172 -10.82 -6.74 4.29
C VAL A 172 -9.60 -6.35 3.42
N VAL A 173 -8.48 -7.04 3.60
CA VAL A 173 -7.28 -6.79 2.78
C VAL A 173 -7.55 -7.06 1.31
N ALA A 174 -8.19 -8.18 0.98
CA ALA A 174 -8.54 -8.51 -0.40
C ALA A 174 -9.45 -7.46 -1.03
N PHE A 175 -10.46 -6.98 -0.29
CA PHE A 175 -11.36 -5.91 -0.75
C PHE A 175 -10.60 -4.61 -1.02
N ILE A 176 -9.76 -4.15 -0.09
CA ILE A 176 -9.01 -2.90 -0.27
C ILE A 176 -8.03 -3.01 -1.44
N VAL A 177 -7.32 -4.13 -1.55
CA VAL A 177 -6.37 -4.37 -2.66
C VAL A 177 -7.09 -4.39 -4.00
N ALA A 178 -8.21 -5.10 -4.11
CA ALA A 178 -9.02 -5.14 -5.32
C ALA A 178 -9.57 -3.74 -5.68
N SER A 179 -10.10 -3.03 -4.69
CA SER A 179 -10.62 -1.67 -4.84
C SER A 179 -9.55 -0.68 -5.28
N ASN A 180 -8.35 -0.75 -4.66
CA ASN A 180 -7.23 0.10 -5.04
C ASN A 180 -6.73 -0.22 -6.46
N THR A 181 -6.68 -1.49 -6.83
CA THR A 181 -6.32 -1.93 -8.19
C THR A 181 -7.35 -1.43 -9.20
N PHE A 182 -8.65 -1.55 -8.90
CA PHE A 182 -9.71 -1.01 -9.75
C PHE A 182 -9.56 0.51 -9.92
N GLN A 183 -9.35 1.26 -8.84
CA GLN A 183 -9.16 2.70 -8.91
C GLN A 183 -7.95 3.08 -9.77
N ALA A 184 -6.83 2.35 -9.64
CA ALA A 184 -5.65 2.57 -10.45
C ALA A 184 -5.93 2.32 -11.93
N LEU A 185 -6.47 1.17 -12.28
CA LEU A 185 -6.77 0.81 -13.66
C LEU A 185 -7.81 1.74 -14.29
N TRP A 186 -8.83 2.12 -13.52
CA TRP A 186 -9.84 3.06 -13.99
C TRP A 186 -9.27 4.45 -14.25
N SER A 187 -8.41 4.95 -13.35
CA SER A 187 -7.86 6.31 -13.48
C SER A 187 -6.75 6.41 -14.51
N THR A 188 -5.89 5.40 -14.62
CA THR A 188 -4.63 5.49 -15.35
C THR A 188 -4.50 4.50 -16.49
N GLY A 189 -5.44 3.57 -16.65
CA GLY A 189 -5.39 2.51 -17.63
C GLY A 189 -4.45 1.37 -17.24
N VAL A 190 -4.19 0.51 -18.21
CA VAL A 190 -3.30 -0.65 -17.98
C VAL A 190 -1.83 -0.28 -18.10
N PRO A 191 -0.90 -1.03 -17.44
CA PRO A 191 0.54 -0.82 -17.62
C PRO A 191 0.93 -0.86 -19.11
N PRO A 192 1.98 -0.13 -19.52
CA PRO A 192 2.92 0.67 -18.73
C PRO A 192 2.55 2.13 -18.53
N ASN A 193 1.35 2.54 -18.86
CA ASN A 193 0.95 3.94 -18.87
C ASN A 193 0.42 4.47 -17.53
N TRP A 194 0.67 3.79 -16.47
CA TRP A 194 0.22 4.21 -15.16
C TRP A 194 0.66 5.61 -14.79
N GLY A 195 -0.33 6.49 -14.64
CA GLY A 195 -0.09 7.79 -14.06
C GLY A 195 1.00 8.61 -14.75
N GLN A 196 1.10 8.51 -16.04
CA GLN A 196 1.98 9.39 -16.81
C GLN A 196 1.42 10.80 -16.80
N GLY A 197 2.12 11.71 -16.17
CA GLY A 197 1.77 13.12 -16.08
C GLY A 197 1.18 13.52 -14.73
N ASP A 198 0.52 14.66 -14.70
CA ASP A 198 0.00 15.27 -13.50
C ASP A 198 -1.12 14.46 -12.83
N PRO A 199 -1.30 14.63 -11.52
CA PRO A 199 -2.37 13.96 -10.80
C PRO A 199 -3.73 14.25 -11.41
N VAL A 200 -4.43 13.18 -11.82
CA VAL A 200 -5.81 13.30 -12.31
C VAL A 200 -6.72 13.13 -11.14
N ARG A 201 -7.79 13.90 -11.12
CA ARG A 201 -8.85 13.68 -10.14
C ARG A 201 -9.62 12.43 -10.49
N PHE A 202 -9.90 11.61 -9.49
CA PHE A 202 -10.70 10.41 -9.68
C PHE A 202 -12.14 10.79 -10.02
N SER A 203 -12.67 10.20 -11.08
CA SER A 203 -14.06 10.30 -11.47
C SER A 203 -14.55 9.01 -12.09
N PHE A 204 -15.78 8.64 -11.83
CA PHE A 204 -16.45 7.54 -12.53
C PHE A 204 -16.91 7.92 -13.95
N ASN A 205 -16.86 9.20 -14.32
CA ASN A 205 -17.18 9.63 -15.66
C ASN A 205 -16.05 9.21 -16.63
N PRO A 206 -16.35 8.39 -17.66
CA PRO A 206 -15.34 7.94 -18.61
C PRO A 206 -14.63 9.06 -19.36
N LYS A 207 -15.25 10.23 -19.50
CA LYS A 207 -14.62 11.42 -20.09
C LYS A 207 -13.31 11.82 -19.37
N TYR A 208 -13.22 11.47 -18.10
CA TYR A 208 -12.15 11.92 -17.23
C TYR A 208 -11.10 10.82 -16.90
N VAL A 209 -11.18 9.69 -17.57
CA VAL A 209 -10.15 8.66 -17.40
C VAL A 209 -8.98 8.91 -18.36
N THR A 210 -7.77 8.63 -17.93
CA THR A 210 -6.56 8.94 -18.70
C THR A 210 -6.42 8.11 -19.98
N TRP A 211 -7.10 7.01 -20.07
CA TRP A 211 -7.07 6.07 -21.19
C TRP A 211 -8.24 6.26 -22.16
N SER A 212 -9.07 7.30 -22.00
CA SER A 212 -10.09 7.64 -23.01
C SER A 212 -9.42 8.22 -24.26
N ASP A 213 -10.00 7.96 -25.42
CA ASP A 213 -9.45 8.39 -26.72
C ASP A 213 -9.22 9.90 -26.80
N ALA A 214 -10.07 10.68 -26.15
CA ALA A 214 -9.98 12.14 -26.15
C ALA A 214 -8.79 12.71 -25.35
N SER A 215 -8.25 11.94 -24.42
CA SER A 215 -7.18 12.39 -23.53
C SER A 215 -5.86 11.61 -23.70
N TRP A 216 -5.82 10.72 -24.68
CA TRP A 216 -4.76 9.74 -24.81
C TRP A 216 -3.91 9.97 -26.05
N HIS A 217 -2.66 10.39 -25.85
CA HIS A 217 -1.66 10.49 -26.91
C HIS A 217 -0.54 9.46 -26.69
N GLY A 218 -0.04 8.90 -27.76
CA GLY A 218 0.87 7.79 -27.68
C GLY A 218 2.19 8.05 -26.98
N MET A 219 2.37 7.53 -25.75
CA MET A 219 3.71 7.22 -25.27
C MET A 219 4.37 6.16 -26.17
N TRP A 220 3.54 5.33 -26.76
CA TRP A 220 3.87 4.31 -27.75
C TRP A 220 3.28 4.70 -29.10
N ALA A 221 3.52 5.94 -29.54
CA ALA A 221 2.92 6.49 -30.75
C ALA A 221 3.11 5.59 -32.00
N GLY A 222 4.20 4.85 -32.07
CA GLY A 222 4.45 3.88 -33.14
C GLY A 222 3.60 2.60 -33.05
N ILE A 223 3.01 2.31 -31.90
CA ILE A 223 2.14 1.15 -31.69
C ILE A 223 0.68 1.57 -31.67
N ASN A 224 0.42 2.82 -31.46
CA ASN A 224 -0.90 3.47 -31.39
C ASN A 224 -1.91 2.77 -30.45
N PHE A 225 -1.38 2.07 -29.44
CA PHE A 225 -2.13 1.19 -28.58
C PHE A 225 -2.19 1.71 -27.14
N LEU A 226 -1.12 2.34 -26.71
CA LEU A 226 -0.96 2.86 -25.38
C LEU A 226 -0.55 4.31 -25.48
N GLY A 227 -1.42 5.20 -25.24
CA GLY A 227 -1.15 6.60 -25.40
C GLY A 227 -0.64 7.29 -24.14
N ARG A 228 -0.17 8.49 -24.31
CA ARG A 228 0.11 9.41 -23.23
C ARG A 228 -1.04 10.39 -23.11
N ARG A 229 -1.38 10.74 -21.91
CA ARG A 229 -2.37 11.73 -21.61
C ARG A 229 -1.92 13.12 -22.07
N ASP A 230 -2.78 13.83 -22.77
CA ASP A 230 -2.71 15.28 -22.93
C ASP A 230 -3.90 15.90 -22.20
N VAL A 231 -3.66 16.47 -21.03
CA VAL A 231 -4.71 17.09 -20.21
C VAL A 231 -4.55 18.59 -20.30
N LYS A 232 -5.25 19.15 -21.22
CA LYS A 232 -5.44 20.59 -21.31
C LYS A 232 -6.89 21.02 -21.01
N ASP A 233 -7.70 20.13 -20.48
CA ASP A 233 -9.08 20.44 -20.13
C ASP A 233 -9.10 21.01 -18.70
N PRO A 234 -9.37 22.31 -18.53
CA PRO A 234 -9.39 22.97 -17.22
C PRO A 234 -10.45 22.39 -16.27
N ASP A 235 -11.51 21.79 -16.79
CA ASP A 235 -12.53 21.11 -15.98
C ASP A 235 -11.98 19.88 -15.26
N PHE A 236 -10.79 19.46 -15.60
CA PHE A 236 -10.11 18.31 -15.06
C PHE A 236 -9.34 18.58 -13.77
N ALA A 237 -9.02 19.81 -13.52
CA ALA A 237 -8.07 20.19 -12.48
C ALA A 237 -8.63 20.05 -11.06
N TYR A 238 -9.93 19.85 -10.90
CA TYR A 238 -10.57 19.93 -9.59
C TYR A 238 -11.31 18.66 -9.20
N ALA A 239 -11.00 18.15 -8.02
CA ALA A 239 -11.88 17.20 -7.36
C ALA A 239 -13.24 17.90 -7.10
N PRO A 240 -14.39 17.22 -7.31
CA PRO A 240 -15.71 17.83 -7.13
C PRO A 240 -15.96 18.47 -5.76
N ASN A 241 -15.15 18.12 -4.76
CA ASN A 241 -15.23 18.63 -3.40
C ASN A 241 -14.02 19.46 -2.96
N ALA A 242 -13.08 19.75 -3.86
CA ALA A 242 -11.85 20.44 -3.50
C ALA A 242 -12.10 21.86 -2.95
N GLU A 243 -13.02 22.60 -3.57
CA GLU A 243 -13.41 23.92 -3.09
C GLU A 243 -14.03 23.87 -1.68
N LYS A 244 -14.86 22.86 -1.40
CA LYS A 244 -15.48 22.68 -0.08
C LYS A 244 -14.46 22.37 1.01
N LEU A 245 -13.30 21.85 0.61
CA LEU A 245 -12.20 21.48 1.50
C LEU A 245 -11.12 22.58 1.57
N GLY A 246 -11.32 23.70 0.89
CA GLY A 246 -10.34 24.79 0.85
C GLY A 246 -9.05 24.48 0.08
N ILE A 247 -9.06 23.41 -0.73
CA ILE A 247 -7.90 22.99 -1.50
C ILE A 247 -7.82 23.86 -2.75
N LYS A 248 -6.78 24.66 -2.85
CA LYS A 248 -6.47 25.42 -4.06
C LYS A 248 -5.54 24.58 -4.93
N PHE A 249 -5.92 24.39 -6.18
CA PHE A 249 -5.05 23.80 -7.19
C PHE A 249 -4.54 24.95 -8.07
N ASP A 250 -3.22 25.09 -8.20
CA ASP A 250 -2.67 26.02 -9.16
C ASP A 250 -2.95 25.51 -10.57
N ASN A 251 -3.67 26.31 -11.33
CA ASN A 251 -3.92 26.12 -12.75
C ASN A 251 -2.69 26.58 -13.54
N ASN A 252 -1.59 25.83 -13.51
CA ASN A 252 -0.44 26.07 -14.39
C ASN A 252 -0.41 25.04 -15.51
#